data_cfdd5bca19ae3363894808694a74d5d3
#
_entry.id   cfdd5bca19ae3363894808694a74d5d3
#
_cell.length_a   1.000
_cell.length_b   1.000
_cell.length_c   1.000
_cell.angle_alpha   90.00
_cell.angle_beta   90.00
_cell.angle_gamma   90.00
#
_symmetry.space_group_name_H-M   'P 1'
#
loop_
_entity.id
_entity.type
_entity.pdbx_description
1 polymer ?
#
loop_
_entity_poly.entity_id
_entity_poly.type
_entity_poly.pdbx_seq_one_letter_code
_entity_poly.pdbx_strand_id
1 'polypeptide(L)'
;MRTHYCGQVGESSIGQTVTVAGWAHRRRDHGGVIFVDLRDREGLLQIVFNPDAADVFAKAERVRNEYVLQVTGVVRARPPGTVNPNLKSGQIELVCRSLDILNRSEPLPFQLDEHVSEEVRLRFRYIDLRREEMRERLMLRHRITRAMRRYLDEAGFIDIETPMLSKATPEGARDYLVPSRTHAGKFFALPQSPQIYKQLLMISGFDRYYQIVRCFRDEDLRADRQPEFTQLDIETSFLDQGAIQDIMEGLMRFLFEEVLGVELPNPLPRMTYADAMRRFGSDKPDLRVPLELVDIADLVRGCDFKVFAGPAADPKGRVTALRVPQGGRLSRKEIDDYTAYVARFGAKGLAYVKVNETAKGREGLQSPILKFLSDAAIAGILERTGAADGDLIFFGADSAKVVSDALGALRLKVGEDLKLVAPGWRPLWVVDFPMFEWDSEAKRWAAMHHPFTSPVNLDPAALSAAPGEALAKAYDMVLNGSEIGGGSVRIHGQELQSAVFELLGISAEEARAKFGFLLDALKFGAPPHGGIAFGLDRLAMLMAGAGSIRDVIAFPKTQTAADPLMDAPTEVSEAQLRELHIRVRVPPKVE
;
A
#
# COMPACT_ATOMS: atom_id res chain seq x y z
N MET A 1 25.27 -31.80 8.34
CA MET A 1 24.29 -30.91 7.61
C MET A 1 22.96 -31.62 7.50
N ARG A 2 21.84 -30.89 7.53
CA ARG A 2 20.49 -31.48 7.43
C ARG A 2 20.26 -32.10 6.06
N THR A 3 19.48 -33.20 6.05
CA THR A 3 18.97 -33.84 4.82
C THR A 3 17.59 -33.30 4.43
N HIS A 4 16.78 -32.91 5.42
CA HIS A 4 15.40 -32.42 5.24
C HIS A 4 15.13 -31.18 6.08
N TYR A 5 14.21 -30.34 5.64
CA TYR A 5 13.56 -29.34 6.49
C TYR A 5 12.48 -29.99 7.36
N CYS A 6 12.24 -29.45 8.56
CA CYS A 6 11.24 -29.97 9.50
C CYS A 6 9.84 -30.09 8.88
N GLY A 7 9.39 -29.05 8.17
CA GLY A 7 8.07 -29.05 7.53
C GLY A 7 7.98 -29.87 6.23
N GLN A 8 9.09 -30.42 5.74
CA GLN A 8 9.13 -31.29 4.55
C GLN A 8 9.13 -32.78 4.90
N VAL A 9 9.35 -33.14 6.17
CA VAL A 9 9.25 -34.53 6.64
C VAL A 9 7.77 -34.87 6.76
N GLY A 10 7.34 -35.89 6.05
CA GLY A 10 5.95 -36.36 6.01
C GLY A 10 5.83 -37.87 6.13
N GLU A 11 4.61 -38.40 5.93
CA GLU A 11 4.31 -39.84 6.01
C GLU A 11 5.15 -40.68 5.03
N SER A 12 5.51 -40.13 3.88
CA SER A 12 6.38 -40.80 2.90
C SER A 12 7.80 -41.06 3.40
N SER A 13 8.21 -40.37 4.49
CA SER A 13 9.51 -40.55 5.13
C SER A 13 9.51 -41.59 6.25
N ILE A 14 8.36 -42.23 6.57
CA ILE A 14 8.29 -43.25 7.65
C ILE A 14 9.28 -44.37 7.37
N GLY A 15 10.05 -44.73 8.40
CA GLY A 15 11.11 -45.73 8.34
C GLY A 15 12.44 -45.21 7.85
N GLN A 16 12.51 -44.02 7.29
CA GLN A 16 13.76 -43.40 6.84
C GLN A 16 14.51 -42.75 8.01
N THR A 17 15.84 -42.79 7.91
CA THR A 17 16.71 -42.01 8.79
C THR A 17 16.94 -40.65 8.16
N VAL A 18 16.53 -39.58 8.87
CA VAL A 18 16.69 -38.20 8.40
C VAL A 18 17.48 -37.37 9.41
N THR A 19 18.16 -36.34 8.93
CA THR A 19 18.82 -35.33 9.75
C THR A 19 18.11 -34.00 9.53
N VAL A 20 17.63 -33.39 10.60
CA VAL A 20 16.99 -32.09 10.63
C VAL A 20 17.78 -31.13 11.53
N ALA A 21 17.66 -29.82 11.28
CA ALA A 21 18.29 -28.79 12.11
C ALA A 21 17.37 -27.57 12.21
N GLY A 22 17.32 -27.00 13.41
CA GLY A 22 16.45 -25.86 13.68
C GLY A 22 16.52 -25.41 15.13
N TRP A 23 15.53 -24.68 15.55
CA TRP A 23 15.39 -24.14 16.91
C TRP A 23 14.42 -24.98 17.72
N ALA A 24 14.77 -25.30 18.98
CA ALA A 24 13.87 -25.94 19.94
C ALA A 24 12.73 -24.98 20.32
N HIS A 25 11.61 -25.08 19.64
CA HIS A 25 10.46 -24.18 19.85
C HIS A 25 9.80 -24.43 21.20
N ARG A 26 9.56 -25.69 21.55
CA ARG A 26 8.94 -26.09 22.80
C ARG A 26 9.50 -27.42 23.27
N ARG A 27 9.93 -27.51 24.55
CA ARG A 27 10.31 -28.75 25.20
C ARG A 27 9.22 -29.17 26.19
N ARG A 28 8.89 -30.44 26.19
CA ARG A 28 7.93 -31.08 27.13
C ARG A 28 8.57 -32.33 27.68
N ASP A 29 8.28 -32.65 28.95
CA ASP A 29 8.67 -33.88 29.62
C ASP A 29 7.42 -34.59 30.10
N HIS A 30 7.18 -35.79 29.64
CA HIS A 30 6.01 -36.59 29.98
C HIS A 30 6.44 -37.98 30.42
N GLY A 31 6.54 -38.15 31.74
CA GLY A 31 6.76 -39.47 32.33
C GLY A 31 8.07 -40.13 31.92
N GLY A 32 9.16 -39.35 31.75
CA GLY A 32 10.46 -39.85 31.38
C GLY A 32 10.73 -39.96 29.88
N VAL A 33 9.85 -39.43 29.05
CA VAL A 33 10.10 -39.23 27.62
C VAL A 33 10.12 -37.71 27.34
N ILE A 34 11.17 -37.23 26.68
CA ILE A 34 11.29 -35.81 26.32
C ILE A 34 10.82 -35.63 24.89
N PHE A 35 9.97 -34.61 24.68
CA PHE A 35 9.53 -34.15 23.37
C PHE A 35 10.07 -32.75 23.12
N VAL A 36 10.57 -32.51 21.91
CA VAL A 36 10.96 -31.18 21.43
C VAL A 36 10.30 -30.93 20.10
N ASP A 37 9.54 -29.84 20.00
CA ASP A 37 9.07 -29.35 18.72
C ASP A 37 10.22 -28.55 18.10
N LEU A 38 10.88 -29.10 17.08
CA LEU A 38 11.96 -28.45 16.35
C LEU A 38 11.38 -27.61 15.23
N ARG A 39 11.76 -26.34 15.17
CA ARG A 39 11.28 -25.35 14.21
C ARG A 39 12.35 -24.94 13.22
N ASP A 40 11.99 -24.92 11.96
CA ASP A 40 12.75 -24.24 10.92
C ASP A 40 11.80 -23.38 10.03
N ARG A 41 12.27 -22.88 8.90
CA ARG A 41 11.46 -22.01 8.03
C ARG A 41 10.28 -22.73 7.36
N GLU A 42 10.33 -24.05 7.24
CA GLU A 42 9.26 -24.84 6.58
C GLU A 42 8.20 -25.35 7.58
N GLY A 43 8.49 -25.31 8.89
CA GLY A 43 7.52 -25.65 9.91
C GLY A 43 8.11 -26.30 11.16
N LEU A 44 7.26 -27.05 11.85
CA LEU A 44 7.57 -27.75 13.09
C LEU A 44 7.61 -29.25 12.84
N LEU A 45 8.55 -29.95 13.54
CA LEU A 45 8.62 -31.40 13.60
C LEU A 45 8.80 -31.83 15.06
N GLN A 46 7.96 -32.74 15.55
CA GLN A 46 8.13 -33.32 16.88
C GLN A 46 9.30 -34.30 16.89
N ILE A 47 10.23 -34.09 17.81
CA ILE A 47 11.36 -34.96 18.09
C ILE A 47 11.08 -35.68 19.39
N VAL A 48 11.30 -37.01 19.43
CA VAL A 48 11.11 -37.85 20.60
C VAL A 48 12.47 -38.37 21.09
N PHE A 49 12.74 -38.16 22.37
CA PHE A 49 13.93 -38.67 23.07
C PHE A 49 13.49 -39.71 24.09
N ASN A 50 13.87 -40.96 23.83
CA ASN A 50 13.56 -42.08 24.72
C ASN A 50 14.67 -42.24 25.77
N PRO A 51 14.33 -42.63 27.02
CA PRO A 51 15.32 -42.86 28.07
C PRO A 51 16.27 -44.02 27.79
N ASP A 52 15.87 -44.97 26.92
CA ASP A 52 16.70 -46.10 26.52
C ASP A 52 18.00 -45.68 25.81
N ALA A 53 18.04 -44.49 25.21
CA ALA A 53 19.20 -43.90 24.60
C ALA A 53 19.89 -42.92 25.60
N ALA A 54 20.51 -43.42 26.65
CA ALA A 54 20.94 -42.65 27.82
C ALA A 54 21.80 -41.42 27.47
N ASP A 55 22.76 -41.53 26.55
CA ASP A 55 23.62 -40.41 26.16
C ASP A 55 22.88 -39.30 25.44
N VAL A 56 21.94 -39.67 24.56
CA VAL A 56 21.08 -38.71 23.82
C VAL A 56 20.07 -38.09 24.77
N PHE A 57 19.51 -38.88 25.65
CA PHE A 57 18.53 -38.42 26.64
C PHE A 57 19.15 -37.39 27.61
N ALA A 58 20.35 -37.68 28.15
CA ALA A 58 21.07 -36.73 29.01
C ALA A 58 21.40 -35.42 28.33
N LYS A 59 21.65 -35.42 27.00
CA LYS A 59 21.76 -34.18 26.20
C LYS A 59 20.42 -33.50 26.09
N ALA A 60 19.33 -34.22 25.83
CA ALA A 60 17.98 -33.68 25.69
C ALA A 60 17.46 -32.98 26.97
N GLU A 61 17.83 -33.50 28.16
CA GLU A 61 17.52 -32.84 29.45
C GLU A 61 18.08 -31.41 29.56
N ARG A 62 19.19 -31.12 28.88
CA ARG A 62 19.86 -29.81 28.87
C ARG A 62 19.29 -28.85 27.84
N VAL A 63 18.47 -29.33 26.89
CA VAL A 63 17.83 -28.50 25.87
C VAL A 63 16.88 -27.51 26.53
N ARG A 64 16.94 -26.27 26.09
CA ARG A 64 15.99 -25.19 26.46
C ARG A 64 15.42 -24.59 25.18
N ASN A 65 14.35 -23.84 25.34
CA ASN A 65 13.71 -23.15 24.21
C ASN A 65 14.74 -22.30 23.46
N GLU A 66 14.57 -22.26 22.14
CA GLU A 66 15.41 -21.52 21.17
C GLU A 66 16.87 -21.99 21.07
N TYR A 67 17.26 -23.11 21.72
CA TYR A 67 18.54 -23.75 21.40
C TYR A 67 18.54 -24.22 19.96
N VAL A 68 19.66 -24.07 19.27
CA VAL A 68 19.87 -24.56 17.91
C VAL A 68 20.35 -26.01 17.97
N LEU A 69 19.57 -26.89 17.38
CA LEU A 69 19.80 -28.33 17.43
C LEU A 69 20.00 -28.91 16.03
N GLN A 70 20.84 -29.94 15.94
CA GLN A 70 20.85 -30.89 14.85
C GLN A 70 20.47 -32.26 15.40
N VAL A 71 19.49 -32.87 14.76
CA VAL A 71 18.91 -34.15 15.22
C VAL A 71 18.92 -35.12 14.06
N THR A 72 19.49 -36.31 14.28
CA THR A 72 19.37 -37.45 13.37
C THR A 72 18.52 -38.51 14.01
N GLY A 73 17.56 -39.05 13.29
CA GLY A 73 16.66 -40.04 13.83
C GLY A 73 15.83 -40.76 12.76
N VAL A 74 14.97 -41.68 13.21
CA VAL A 74 14.06 -42.43 12.35
C VAL A 74 12.67 -41.81 12.42
N VAL A 75 12.09 -41.55 11.28
CA VAL A 75 10.69 -41.09 11.17
C VAL A 75 9.75 -42.22 11.44
N ARG A 76 8.77 -42.02 12.32
CA ARG A 76 7.68 -42.98 12.56
C ARG A 76 6.32 -42.27 12.59
N ALA A 77 5.26 -43.04 12.40
CA ALA A 77 3.91 -42.53 12.65
C ALA A 77 3.74 -42.26 14.16
N ARG A 78 3.00 -41.21 14.50
CA ARG A 78 2.64 -40.94 15.89
C ARG A 78 1.72 -42.06 16.42
N PRO A 79 1.83 -42.39 17.70
CA PRO A 79 0.89 -43.33 18.32
C PRO A 79 -0.57 -42.91 18.14
N PRO A 80 -1.52 -43.88 18.06
CA PRO A 80 -2.94 -43.54 17.99
C PRO A 80 -3.35 -42.59 19.13
N GLY A 81 -4.15 -41.59 18.81
CA GLY A 81 -4.60 -40.55 19.76
C GLY A 81 -3.63 -39.41 20.03
N THR A 82 -2.41 -39.41 19.43
CA THR A 82 -1.42 -38.34 19.60
C THR A 82 -1.19 -37.52 18.32
N VAL A 83 -1.94 -37.81 17.27
CA VAL A 83 -1.92 -37.07 16.01
C VAL A 83 -2.34 -35.62 16.27
N ASN A 84 -1.58 -34.67 15.73
CA ASN A 84 -1.88 -33.22 15.84
C ASN A 84 -2.31 -32.64 14.49
N PRO A 85 -3.61 -32.43 14.25
CA PRO A 85 -4.12 -31.94 12.97
C PRO A 85 -3.70 -30.48 12.66
N ASN A 86 -3.20 -29.75 13.65
CA ASN A 86 -2.77 -28.36 13.50
C ASN A 86 -1.32 -28.22 12.97
N LEU A 87 -0.60 -29.32 12.83
CA LEU A 87 0.76 -29.34 12.29
C LEU A 87 0.81 -30.09 10.97
N LYS A 88 1.52 -29.56 9.98
CA LYS A 88 1.78 -30.25 8.70
C LYS A 88 2.42 -31.64 8.91
N SER A 89 3.34 -31.73 9.88
CA SER A 89 4.01 -32.97 10.31
C SER A 89 3.25 -33.72 11.40
N GLY A 90 1.99 -33.41 11.65
CA GLY A 90 1.24 -33.86 12.81
C GLY A 90 0.93 -35.38 12.84
N GLN A 91 1.08 -36.08 11.72
CA GLN A 91 0.93 -37.53 11.58
C GLN A 91 2.19 -38.30 11.98
N ILE A 92 3.33 -37.64 11.99
CA ILE A 92 4.64 -38.29 12.20
C ILE A 92 5.43 -37.61 13.32
N GLU A 93 6.45 -38.32 13.78
CA GLU A 93 7.45 -37.81 14.70
C GLU A 93 8.82 -38.42 14.38
N LEU A 94 9.91 -37.76 14.82
CA LEU A 94 11.28 -38.22 14.64
C LEU A 94 11.79 -38.81 15.94
N VAL A 95 12.07 -40.10 15.97
CA VAL A 95 12.71 -40.78 17.10
C VAL A 95 14.21 -40.52 17.02
N CYS A 96 14.72 -39.75 17.95
CA CYS A 96 16.12 -39.32 17.95
C CYS A 96 17.10 -40.47 18.18
N ARG A 97 18.14 -40.54 17.35
CA ARG A 97 19.32 -41.40 17.51
C ARG A 97 20.58 -40.64 17.86
N SER A 98 20.71 -39.39 17.37
CA SER A 98 21.84 -38.50 17.66
C SER A 98 21.33 -37.08 17.81
N LEU A 99 21.85 -36.38 18.82
CA LEU A 99 21.53 -35.00 19.14
C LEU A 99 22.84 -34.21 19.29
N ASP A 100 22.94 -33.13 18.53
CA ASP A 100 23.97 -32.12 18.71
C ASP A 100 23.34 -30.76 19.04
N ILE A 101 23.79 -30.15 20.13
CA ILE A 101 23.46 -28.78 20.49
C ILE A 101 24.44 -27.86 19.78
N LEU A 102 24.02 -27.30 18.65
CA LEU A 102 24.89 -26.45 17.83
C LEU A 102 25.12 -25.08 18.49
N ASN A 103 24.12 -24.57 19.15
CA ASN A 103 24.23 -23.32 19.92
C ASN A 103 23.19 -23.27 21.03
N ARG A 104 23.50 -22.55 22.09
CA ARG A 104 22.59 -22.29 23.21
C ARG A 104 21.94 -20.93 23.01
N SER A 105 20.80 -20.72 23.65
CA SER A 105 20.10 -19.44 23.69
C SER A 105 19.99 -18.95 25.12
N GLU A 106 20.15 -17.67 25.31
CA GLU A 106 19.66 -16.98 26.51
C GLU A 106 18.14 -16.86 26.45
N PRO A 107 17.45 -16.54 27.56
CA PRO A 107 16.04 -16.21 27.54
C PRO A 107 15.74 -15.10 26.54
N LEU A 108 14.73 -15.31 25.71
CA LEU A 108 14.33 -14.31 24.72
C LEU A 108 13.81 -13.03 25.41
N PRO A 109 13.97 -11.87 24.80
CA PRO A 109 13.40 -10.61 25.31
C PRO A 109 11.87 -10.61 25.35
N PHE A 110 11.22 -11.46 24.57
CA PHE A 110 9.78 -11.74 24.58
C PHE A 110 9.51 -13.13 23.97
N GLN A 111 8.39 -13.76 24.33
CA GLN A 111 7.98 -15.02 23.75
C GLN A 111 7.40 -14.80 22.35
N LEU A 112 7.54 -15.81 21.45
CA LEU A 112 7.11 -15.67 20.04
C LEU A 112 5.58 -15.55 19.89
N ASP A 113 4.82 -16.02 20.84
CA ASP A 113 3.35 -15.93 20.94
C ASP A 113 2.86 -14.77 21.83
N GLU A 114 3.79 -14.01 22.44
CA GLU A 114 3.49 -12.87 23.30
C GLU A 114 3.16 -11.61 22.49
N HIS A 115 2.14 -10.86 22.92
CA HIS A 115 1.85 -9.56 22.34
C HIS A 115 2.75 -8.49 22.97
N VAL A 116 3.61 -7.88 22.17
CA VAL A 116 4.54 -6.82 22.58
C VAL A 116 4.41 -5.60 21.68
N SER A 117 4.86 -4.44 22.15
CA SER A 117 4.80 -3.19 21.40
C SER A 117 5.62 -3.26 20.11
N GLU A 118 5.26 -2.44 19.12
CA GLU A 118 5.99 -2.33 17.85
C GLU A 118 7.47 -1.96 18.08
N GLU A 119 7.75 -1.06 19.03
CA GLU A 119 9.13 -0.66 19.35
C GLU A 119 9.99 -1.84 19.78
N VAL A 120 9.47 -2.72 20.65
CA VAL A 120 10.17 -3.93 21.10
C VAL A 120 10.36 -4.90 19.95
N ARG A 121 9.32 -5.09 19.11
CA ARG A 121 9.40 -5.93 17.90
C ARG A 121 10.48 -5.44 16.93
N LEU A 122 10.61 -4.15 16.73
CA LEU A 122 11.59 -3.57 15.81
C LEU A 122 13.01 -3.61 16.40
N ARG A 123 13.17 -3.38 17.71
CA ARG A 123 14.47 -3.49 18.40
C ARG A 123 15.04 -4.90 18.34
N PHE A 124 14.20 -5.90 18.51
CA PHE A 124 14.59 -7.32 18.44
C PHE A 124 14.01 -7.99 17.17
N ARG A 125 14.08 -7.28 16.06
CA ARG A 125 13.43 -7.72 14.81
C ARG A 125 13.82 -9.12 14.36
N TYR A 126 15.06 -9.54 14.58
CA TYR A 126 15.55 -10.90 14.28
C TYR A 126 14.85 -11.99 15.14
N ILE A 127 14.28 -11.64 16.29
CA ILE A 127 13.42 -12.55 17.07
C ILE A 127 11.97 -12.48 16.55
N ASP A 128 11.45 -11.28 16.32
CA ASP A 128 10.11 -11.07 15.78
C ASP A 128 9.92 -11.80 14.43
N LEU A 129 10.93 -11.83 13.58
CA LEU A 129 10.93 -12.56 12.30
C LEU A 129 10.88 -14.09 12.45
N ARG A 130 11.09 -14.65 13.66
CA ARG A 130 10.88 -16.08 13.94
C ARG A 130 9.41 -16.45 14.12
N ARG A 131 8.51 -15.46 14.32
CA ARG A 131 7.07 -15.68 14.42
C ARG A 131 6.55 -16.27 13.11
N GLU A 132 5.59 -17.18 13.22
CA GLU A 132 4.98 -17.82 12.04
C GLU A 132 4.34 -16.79 11.11
N GLU A 133 3.55 -15.88 11.67
CA GLU A 133 2.90 -14.80 10.93
C GLU A 133 3.90 -13.95 10.12
N MET A 134 5.02 -13.54 10.72
CA MET A 134 6.04 -12.73 10.05
C MET A 134 6.75 -13.52 8.96
N ARG A 135 7.05 -14.79 9.22
CA ARG A 135 7.62 -15.69 8.22
C ARG A 135 6.69 -15.84 7.02
N GLU A 136 5.41 -16.10 7.25
CA GLU A 136 4.41 -16.26 6.19
C GLU A 136 4.28 -15.02 5.32
N ARG A 137 4.26 -13.83 5.93
CA ARG A 137 4.22 -12.54 5.22
C ARG A 137 5.43 -12.33 4.32
N LEU A 138 6.64 -12.63 4.81
CA LEU A 138 7.86 -12.52 3.99
C LEU A 138 7.92 -13.60 2.90
N MET A 139 7.45 -14.81 3.17
CA MET A 139 7.34 -15.86 2.15
C MET A 139 6.28 -15.51 1.09
N LEU A 140 5.19 -14.88 1.49
CA LEU A 140 4.19 -14.34 0.55
C LEU A 140 4.82 -13.26 -0.34
N ARG A 141 5.52 -12.29 0.25
CA ARG A 141 6.27 -11.26 -0.49
C ARG A 141 7.24 -11.87 -1.50
N HIS A 142 7.98 -12.90 -1.11
CA HIS A 142 8.89 -13.62 -2.01
C HIS A 142 8.13 -14.24 -3.19
N ARG A 143 6.97 -14.90 -2.95
CA ARG A 143 6.14 -15.48 -4.02
C ARG A 143 5.60 -14.41 -4.97
N ILE A 144 5.15 -13.27 -4.43
CA ILE A 144 4.71 -12.11 -5.22
C ILE A 144 5.84 -11.65 -6.15
N THR A 145 7.02 -11.39 -5.63
CA THR A 145 8.18 -10.93 -6.39
C THR A 145 8.58 -11.92 -7.48
N ARG A 146 8.58 -13.21 -7.16
CA ARG A 146 8.89 -14.29 -8.12
C ARG A 146 7.85 -14.36 -9.25
N ALA A 147 6.57 -14.27 -8.92
CA ALA A 147 5.50 -14.31 -9.91
C ALA A 147 5.54 -13.11 -10.86
N MET A 148 5.79 -11.91 -10.32
CA MET A 148 5.96 -10.68 -11.12
C MET A 148 7.12 -10.82 -12.13
N ARG A 149 8.29 -11.28 -11.68
CA ARG A 149 9.44 -11.49 -12.58
C ARG A 149 9.10 -12.48 -13.69
N ARG A 150 8.52 -13.64 -13.34
CA ARG A 150 8.17 -14.67 -14.33
C ARG A 150 7.23 -14.14 -15.40
N TYR A 151 6.16 -13.45 -15.00
CA TYR A 151 5.22 -12.88 -15.97
C TYR A 151 5.88 -11.87 -16.89
N LEU A 152 6.68 -10.96 -16.34
CA LEU A 152 7.32 -9.89 -17.11
C LEU A 152 8.41 -10.44 -18.04
N ASP A 153 9.21 -11.41 -17.60
CA ASP A 153 10.20 -12.08 -18.44
C ASP A 153 9.52 -12.80 -19.63
N GLU A 154 8.43 -13.53 -19.37
CA GLU A 154 7.63 -14.20 -20.40
C GLU A 154 6.95 -13.19 -21.36
N ALA A 155 6.60 -11.99 -20.88
CA ALA A 155 6.06 -10.89 -21.68
C ALA A 155 7.14 -10.08 -22.42
N GLY A 156 8.40 -10.48 -22.35
CA GLY A 156 9.53 -9.86 -23.07
C GLY A 156 10.06 -8.58 -22.45
N PHE A 157 9.82 -8.35 -21.16
CA PHE A 157 10.44 -7.25 -20.42
C PHE A 157 11.84 -7.62 -19.98
N ILE A 158 12.69 -6.61 -19.86
CA ILE A 158 14.11 -6.74 -19.46
C ILE A 158 14.30 -6.09 -18.10
N ASP A 159 14.83 -6.85 -17.13
CA ASP A 159 15.22 -6.34 -15.80
C ASP A 159 16.55 -5.59 -15.92
N ILE A 160 16.54 -4.28 -15.74
CA ILE A 160 17.72 -3.42 -15.84
C ILE A 160 17.84 -2.58 -14.57
N GLU A 161 19.00 -2.69 -13.90
CA GLU A 161 19.30 -1.87 -12.72
C GLU A 161 19.60 -0.42 -13.09
N THR A 162 19.15 0.50 -12.24
CA THR A 162 19.40 1.93 -12.37
C THR A 162 20.16 2.46 -11.15
N PRO A 163 20.92 3.57 -11.26
CA PRO A 163 21.74 4.07 -10.16
C PRO A 163 20.94 4.48 -8.93
N MET A 164 21.47 4.15 -7.74
CA MET A 164 20.99 4.68 -6.46
C MET A 164 21.64 6.03 -6.12
N LEU A 165 22.89 6.26 -6.53
CA LEU A 165 23.55 7.55 -6.40
C LEU A 165 23.24 8.39 -7.64
N SER A 166 22.22 9.24 -7.53
CA SER A 166 21.68 10.03 -8.63
C SER A 166 21.77 11.52 -8.35
N LYS A 167 21.22 12.32 -9.23
CA LYS A 167 20.99 13.76 -9.04
C LYS A 167 19.63 13.98 -8.41
N ALA A 168 19.52 14.97 -7.53
CA ALA A 168 18.23 15.42 -7.01
C ALA A 168 17.27 15.81 -8.14
N THR A 169 16.12 15.18 -8.19
CA THR A 169 15.04 15.46 -9.14
C THR A 169 13.74 15.69 -8.36
N PRO A 170 13.07 16.83 -8.53
CA PRO A 170 11.86 17.13 -7.79
C PRO A 170 10.70 16.28 -8.31
N GLU A 171 10.32 15.23 -7.55
CA GLU A 171 9.22 14.32 -7.85
C GLU A 171 8.09 14.38 -6.79
N GLY A 172 8.07 15.45 -5.97
CA GLY A 172 7.01 15.70 -4.99
C GLY A 172 7.44 15.54 -3.53
N ALA A 173 8.29 14.57 -3.18
CA ALA A 173 8.87 14.44 -1.85
C ALA A 173 10.22 15.17 -1.73
N ARG A 174 10.78 15.24 -0.52
CA ARG A 174 12.16 15.69 -0.31
C ARG A 174 13.12 14.53 -0.60
N ASP A 175 14.30 14.88 -1.13
CA ASP A 175 15.36 13.92 -1.44
C ASP A 175 16.25 13.66 -0.22
N TYR A 176 16.69 12.40 -0.04
CA TYR A 176 17.82 12.07 0.82
C TYR A 176 19.12 12.42 0.12
N LEU A 177 19.95 13.26 0.74
CA LEU A 177 21.21 13.72 0.17
C LEU A 177 22.39 12.92 0.72
N VAL A 178 23.31 12.54 -0.18
CA VAL A 178 24.54 11.82 0.14
C VAL A 178 25.74 12.68 -0.27
N PRO A 179 26.55 13.17 0.68
CA PRO A 179 27.70 14.03 0.34
C PRO A 179 28.76 13.25 -0.43
N SER A 180 29.39 13.91 -1.41
CA SER A 180 30.49 13.34 -2.20
C SER A 180 31.85 13.66 -1.58
N ARG A 181 32.61 12.64 -1.20
CA ARG A 181 34.00 12.83 -0.73
C ARG A 181 34.94 13.35 -1.84
N THR A 182 34.71 12.91 -3.08
CA THR A 182 35.58 13.25 -4.22
C THR A 182 35.24 14.58 -4.89
N HIS A 183 34.06 15.13 -4.63
CA HIS A 183 33.61 16.41 -5.16
C HIS A 183 33.14 17.30 -4.02
N ALA A 184 34.06 18.05 -3.44
CA ALA A 184 33.78 18.93 -2.29
C ALA A 184 32.58 19.85 -2.53
N GLY A 185 31.65 19.91 -1.56
CA GLY A 185 30.44 20.71 -1.61
C GLY A 185 29.37 20.19 -2.57
N LYS A 186 29.54 19.03 -3.18
CA LYS A 186 28.54 18.38 -4.04
C LYS A 186 27.92 17.15 -3.37
N PHE A 187 26.67 16.88 -3.72
CA PHE A 187 25.88 15.80 -3.16
C PHE A 187 25.26 14.95 -4.28
N PHE A 188 25.20 13.66 -4.04
CA PHE A 188 24.22 12.78 -4.70
C PHE A 188 22.90 12.86 -3.97
N ALA A 189 21.83 12.46 -4.64
CA ALA A 189 20.54 12.20 -4.03
C ALA A 189 20.15 10.73 -4.24
N LEU A 190 19.49 10.14 -3.25
CA LEU A 190 18.87 8.84 -3.40
C LEU A 190 17.56 9.01 -4.20
N PRO A 191 17.27 8.18 -5.22
CA PRO A 191 16.17 8.40 -6.14
C PRO A 191 14.82 8.16 -5.47
N GLN A 192 13.86 9.04 -5.75
CA GLN A 192 12.45 8.84 -5.35
C GLN A 192 11.75 7.78 -6.21
N SER A 193 12.22 7.61 -7.43
CA SER A 193 11.86 6.55 -8.38
C SER A 193 12.91 6.51 -9.52
N PRO A 194 12.97 5.45 -10.34
CA PRO A 194 13.84 5.41 -11.52
C PRO A 194 13.25 6.15 -12.74
N GLN A 195 12.30 7.07 -12.56
CA GLN A 195 11.50 7.69 -13.62
C GLN A 195 12.33 8.20 -14.80
N ILE A 196 13.40 8.96 -14.53
CA ILE A 196 14.24 9.51 -15.59
C ILE A 196 15.00 8.40 -16.31
N TYR A 197 15.57 7.47 -15.59
CA TYR A 197 16.37 6.39 -16.16
C TYR A 197 15.52 5.45 -17.05
N LYS A 198 14.30 5.12 -16.64
CA LYS A 198 13.44 4.25 -17.44
C LYS A 198 13.00 4.94 -18.74
N GLN A 199 12.79 6.26 -18.75
CA GLN A 199 12.57 7.01 -19.97
C GLN A 199 13.80 7.02 -20.89
N LEU A 200 15.02 7.19 -20.33
CA LEU A 200 16.25 7.10 -21.07
C LEU A 200 16.47 5.70 -21.68
N LEU A 201 16.06 4.65 -20.99
CA LEU A 201 16.10 3.28 -21.54
C LEU A 201 15.17 3.09 -22.73
N MET A 202 13.99 3.74 -22.74
CA MET A 202 13.12 3.76 -23.91
C MET A 202 13.79 4.46 -25.10
N ILE A 203 14.41 5.62 -24.87
CA ILE A 203 15.18 6.36 -25.89
C ILE A 203 16.37 5.51 -26.39
N SER A 204 16.92 4.64 -25.52
CA SER A 204 18.01 3.72 -25.85
C SER A 204 17.56 2.46 -26.63
N GLY A 205 16.25 2.28 -26.85
CA GLY A 205 15.70 1.20 -27.66
C GLY A 205 15.45 -0.11 -26.92
N PHE A 206 15.34 -0.10 -25.57
CA PHE A 206 15.06 -1.32 -24.79
C PHE A 206 13.59 -1.74 -24.79
N ASP A 207 12.68 -0.94 -25.32
CA ASP A 207 11.25 -1.17 -25.56
C ASP A 207 10.39 -1.61 -24.36
N ARG A 208 10.81 -2.60 -23.59
CA ARG A 208 10.09 -3.13 -22.43
C ARG A 208 11.07 -3.32 -21.27
N TYR A 209 10.99 -2.40 -20.32
CA TYR A 209 11.81 -2.36 -19.12
C TYR A 209 10.98 -2.66 -17.88
N TYR A 210 11.55 -3.41 -16.94
CA TYR A 210 11.10 -3.42 -15.56
C TYR A 210 12.27 -3.46 -14.58
N GLN A 211 11.99 -3.08 -13.33
CA GLN A 211 12.91 -3.24 -12.21
C GLN A 211 12.13 -3.33 -10.90
N ILE A 212 12.51 -4.26 -10.03
CA ILE A 212 12.07 -4.23 -8.63
C ILE A 212 13.10 -3.42 -7.86
N VAL A 213 12.79 -2.15 -7.58
CA VAL A 213 13.75 -1.12 -7.18
C VAL A 213 13.43 -0.52 -5.82
N ARG A 214 14.49 -0.16 -5.07
CA ARG A 214 14.36 0.65 -3.85
C ARG A 214 14.19 2.11 -4.23
N CYS A 215 13.21 2.74 -3.58
CA CYS A 215 12.90 4.17 -3.71
C CYS A 215 13.00 4.83 -2.33
N PHE A 216 13.33 6.13 -2.33
CA PHE A 216 13.61 6.88 -1.11
C PHE A 216 12.83 8.19 -1.12
N ARG A 217 12.06 8.48 -0.07
CA ARG A 217 11.31 9.72 0.07
C ARG A 217 11.35 10.20 1.51
N ASP A 218 11.86 11.41 1.73
CA ASP A 218 11.82 12.06 3.04
C ASP A 218 10.51 12.82 3.19
N GLU A 219 9.51 12.13 3.69
CA GLU A 219 8.14 12.64 3.91
C GLU A 219 7.56 12.15 5.24
N ASP A 220 6.43 12.72 5.65
CA ASP A 220 5.74 12.29 6.86
C ASP A 220 5.24 10.85 6.73
N LEU A 221 5.62 10.00 7.69
CA LEU A 221 5.34 8.58 7.64
C LEU A 221 3.93 8.26 8.17
N ARG A 222 3.30 7.30 7.52
CA ARG A 222 1.99 6.72 7.86
C ARG A 222 2.09 5.19 7.87
N ALA A 223 0.98 4.51 8.15
CA ALA A 223 0.94 3.05 8.14
C ALA A 223 1.36 2.42 6.79
N ASP A 224 1.12 3.14 5.70
CA ASP A 224 1.40 2.74 4.32
C ASP A 224 2.58 3.50 3.68
N ARG A 225 3.41 4.18 4.48
CA ARG A 225 4.59 4.92 4.02
C ARG A 225 5.84 4.58 4.81
N GLN A 226 6.96 4.49 4.11
CA GLN A 226 8.31 4.29 4.65
C GLN A 226 9.29 5.22 3.94
N PRO A 227 10.37 5.68 4.60
CA PRO A 227 11.37 6.54 3.97
C PRO A 227 12.13 5.82 2.86
N GLU A 228 12.22 4.52 2.94
CA GLU A 228 12.72 3.61 1.90
C GLU A 228 11.71 2.49 1.69
N PHE A 229 11.33 2.25 0.44
CA PHE A 229 10.31 1.28 0.06
C PHE A 229 10.64 0.65 -1.30
N THR A 230 9.86 -0.33 -1.72
CA THR A 230 10.12 -1.04 -2.96
C THR A 230 8.98 -0.82 -3.95
N GLN A 231 9.34 -0.50 -5.20
CA GLN A 231 8.42 -0.46 -6.33
C GLN A 231 8.77 -1.55 -7.35
N LEU A 232 7.77 -2.04 -8.06
CA LEU A 232 7.94 -2.62 -9.38
C LEU A 232 7.72 -1.49 -10.39
N ASP A 233 8.80 -1.04 -11.02
CA ASP A 233 8.78 0.00 -12.05
C ASP A 233 8.82 -0.61 -13.44
N ILE A 234 7.96 -0.12 -14.33
CA ILE A 234 7.76 -0.62 -15.69
C ILE A 234 7.71 0.56 -16.67
N GLU A 235 8.33 0.40 -17.83
CA GLU A 235 8.22 1.36 -18.93
C GLU A 235 8.21 0.61 -20.26
N THR A 236 7.42 1.12 -21.23
CA THR A 236 7.24 0.51 -22.54
C THR A 236 7.28 1.55 -23.65
N SER A 237 7.83 1.20 -24.82
CA SER A 237 7.78 2.02 -26.04
C SER A 237 6.69 1.52 -26.98
N PHE A 238 6.19 2.43 -27.83
CA PHE A 238 5.25 2.14 -28.92
C PHE A 238 3.92 1.49 -28.51
N LEU A 239 3.54 1.60 -27.23
CA LEU A 239 2.24 1.17 -26.72
C LEU A 239 1.42 2.39 -26.29
N ASP A 240 0.11 2.32 -26.54
CA ASP A 240 -0.84 3.28 -26.00
C ASP A 240 -1.27 2.94 -24.57
N GLN A 241 -2.06 3.81 -23.97
CA GLN A 241 -2.58 3.64 -22.61
C GLN A 241 -3.33 2.32 -22.45
N GLY A 242 -4.18 1.94 -23.42
CA GLY A 242 -4.98 0.73 -23.35
C GLY A 242 -4.12 -0.53 -23.36
N ALA A 243 -3.15 -0.59 -24.28
CA ALA A 243 -2.24 -1.72 -24.38
C ALA A 243 -1.36 -1.90 -23.13
N ILE A 244 -0.91 -0.80 -22.52
CA ILE A 244 -0.18 -0.85 -21.25
C ILE A 244 -1.08 -1.40 -20.14
N GLN A 245 -2.32 -0.90 -20.03
CA GLN A 245 -3.29 -1.37 -19.04
C GLN A 245 -3.59 -2.86 -19.22
N ASP A 246 -3.77 -3.35 -20.44
CA ASP A 246 -4.08 -4.75 -20.73
C ASP A 246 -2.95 -5.70 -20.26
N ILE A 247 -1.68 -5.31 -20.47
CA ILE A 247 -0.52 -6.07 -19.99
C ILE A 247 -0.51 -6.10 -18.45
N MET A 248 -0.79 -4.96 -17.81
CA MET A 248 -0.80 -4.86 -16.34
C MET A 248 -1.99 -5.58 -15.71
N GLU A 249 -3.13 -5.61 -16.38
CA GLU A 249 -4.26 -6.46 -15.97
C GLU A 249 -3.87 -7.94 -16.01
N GLY A 250 -3.19 -8.35 -17.08
CA GLY A 250 -2.65 -9.70 -17.20
C GLY A 250 -1.69 -10.05 -16.06
N LEU A 251 -0.78 -9.13 -15.72
CA LEU A 251 0.12 -9.30 -14.58
C LEU A 251 -0.64 -9.49 -13.26
N MET A 252 -1.65 -8.66 -12.99
CA MET A 252 -2.41 -8.76 -11.74
C MET A 252 -3.25 -10.03 -11.67
N ARG A 253 -3.93 -10.43 -12.74
CA ARG A 253 -4.67 -11.70 -12.79
C ARG A 253 -3.75 -12.89 -12.53
N PHE A 254 -2.62 -12.94 -13.25
CA PHE A 254 -1.61 -13.99 -13.06
C PHE A 254 -1.09 -14.04 -11.62
N LEU A 255 -0.77 -12.88 -11.05
CA LEU A 255 -0.26 -12.77 -9.69
C LEU A 255 -1.26 -13.30 -8.64
N PHE A 256 -2.52 -12.90 -8.74
CA PHE A 256 -3.55 -13.30 -7.77
C PHE A 256 -3.90 -14.78 -7.88
N GLU A 257 -3.95 -15.31 -9.09
CA GLU A 257 -4.16 -16.74 -9.33
C GLU A 257 -3.00 -17.58 -8.80
N GLU A 258 -1.76 -17.24 -9.16
CA GLU A 258 -0.56 -18.00 -8.78
C GLU A 258 -0.29 -17.96 -7.26
N VAL A 259 -0.51 -16.82 -6.62
CA VAL A 259 -0.09 -16.61 -5.22
C VAL A 259 -1.21 -16.89 -4.22
N LEU A 260 -2.44 -16.53 -4.56
CA LEU A 260 -3.61 -16.64 -3.68
C LEU A 260 -4.65 -17.66 -4.16
N GLY A 261 -4.57 -18.15 -5.40
CA GLY A 261 -5.61 -18.98 -6.00
C GLY A 261 -6.92 -18.23 -6.24
N VAL A 262 -6.83 -16.91 -6.50
CA VAL A 262 -7.98 -16.01 -6.67
C VAL A 262 -8.04 -15.52 -8.11
N GLU A 263 -9.19 -15.71 -8.74
CA GLU A 263 -9.49 -15.16 -10.05
C GLU A 263 -9.99 -13.72 -9.93
N LEU A 264 -9.36 -12.78 -10.64
CA LEU A 264 -9.78 -11.39 -10.77
C LEU A 264 -10.66 -11.18 -12.01
N PRO A 265 -11.50 -10.13 -12.04
CA PRO A 265 -12.30 -9.80 -13.23
C PRO A 265 -11.46 -9.64 -14.50
N ASN A 266 -12.05 -9.96 -15.65
CA ASN A 266 -11.45 -9.78 -16.96
C ASN A 266 -12.50 -9.24 -17.96
N PRO A 267 -12.38 -7.99 -18.46
CA PRO A 267 -11.39 -6.96 -18.07
C PRO A 267 -11.66 -6.39 -16.67
N LEU A 268 -10.67 -5.66 -16.12
CA LEU A 268 -10.90 -4.87 -14.91
C LEU A 268 -11.83 -3.68 -15.21
N PRO A 269 -12.73 -3.30 -14.29
CA PRO A 269 -13.54 -2.11 -14.44
C PRO A 269 -12.69 -0.85 -14.62
N ARG A 270 -13.17 0.08 -15.47
CA ARG A 270 -12.56 1.40 -15.69
C ARG A 270 -13.51 2.50 -15.24
N MET A 271 -13.02 3.49 -14.54
CA MET A 271 -13.78 4.62 -14.03
C MET A 271 -12.98 5.90 -14.28
N THR A 272 -13.63 6.98 -14.72
CA THR A 272 -12.96 8.27 -14.82
C THR A 272 -12.70 8.86 -13.42
N TYR A 273 -11.66 9.68 -13.29
CA TYR A 273 -11.41 10.44 -12.08
C TYR A 273 -12.64 11.26 -11.65
N ALA A 274 -13.30 11.90 -12.60
CA ALA A 274 -14.50 12.69 -12.33
C ALA A 274 -15.62 11.84 -11.72
N ASP A 275 -15.87 10.64 -12.26
CA ASP A 275 -16.85 9.71 -11.71
C ASP A 275 -16.45 9.17 -10.33
N ALA A 276 -15.19 8.85 -10.13
CA ALA A 276 -14.67 8.40 -8.84
C ALA A 276 -14.90 9.47 -7.75
N MET A 277 -14.54 10.71 -8.04
CA MET A 277 -14.76 11.83 -7.13
C MET A 277 -16.25 12.14 -6.92
N ARG A 278 -17.05 12.06 -7.98
CA ARG A 278 -18.49 12.30 -7.90
C ARG A 278 -19.21 11.24 -7.07
N ARG A 279 -18.95 9.96 -7.31
CA ARG A 279 -19.68 8.84 -6.68
C ARG A 279 -19.12 8.42 -5.33
N PHE A 280 -17.83 8.60 -5.11
CA PHE A 280 -17.15 8.05 -3.93
C PHE A 280 -16.38 9.10 -3.12
N GLY A 281 -16.19 10.30 -3.64
CA GLY A 281 -15.42 11.36 -3.00
C GLY A 281 -13.93 11.05 -2.89
N SER A 282 -13.42 10.14 -3.72
CA SER A 282 -12.04 9.67 -3.70
C SER A 282 -11.60 9.19 -5.08
N ASP A 283 -10.35 9.44 -5.43
CA ASP A 283 -9.65 8.91 -6.61
C ASP A 283 -9.26 7.42 -6.48
N LYS A 284 -9.42 6.84 -5.30
CA LYS A 284 -9.15 5.44 -4.98
C LYS A 284 -10.32 4.79 -4.24
N PRO A 285 -11.48 4.64 -4.88
CA PRO A 285 -12.67 4.15 -4.23
C PRO A 285 -12.56 2.68 -3.81
N ASP A 286 -13.01 2.35 -2.60
CA ASP A 286 -13.24 0.96 -2.20
C ASP A 286 -14.62 0.52 -2.69
N LEU A 287 -14.66 -0.28 -3.74
CA LEU A 287 -15.90 -0.80 -4.33
C LEU A 287 -16.55 -1.93 -3.51
N ARG A 288 -15.93 -2.38 -2.44
CA ARG A 288 -16.52 -3.33 -1.50
C ARG A 288 -17.59 -2.68 -0.62
N VAL A 289 -17.52 -1.35 -0.45
CA VAL A 289 -18.52 -0.58 0.29
C VAL A 289 -19.62 -0.14 -0.68
N PRO A 290 -20.84 -0.67 -0.61
CA PRO A 290 -21.92 -0.41 -1.57
C PRO A 290 -22.68 0.88 -1.26
N LEU A 291 -21.97 1.94 -0.91
CA LEU A 291 -22.53 3.26 -0.61
C LEU A 291 -21.97 4.26 -1.62
N GLU A 292 -22.83 5.05 -2.24
CA GLU A 292 -22.44 6.07 -3.22
C GLU A 292 -22.94 7.45 -2.80
N LEU A 293 -22.19 8.46 -3.19
CA LEU A 293 -22.57 9.87 -3.05
C LEU A 293 -23.50 10.26 -4.20
N VAL A 294 -24.54 11.00 -3.89
CA VAL A 294 -25.55 11.44 -4.85
C VAL A 294 -25.68 12.96 -4.80
N ASP A 295 -25.35 13.64 -5.90
CA ASP A 295 -25.45 15.09 -5.98
C ASP A 295 -26.91 15.54 -6.02
N ILE A 296 -27.25 16.57 -5.20
CA ILE A 296 -28.60 17.09 -5.03
C ILE A 296 -28.67 18.62 -5.10
N ALA A 297 -27.59 19.29 -5.53
CA ALA A 297 -27.50 20.75 -5.55
C ALA A 297 -28.64 21.40 -6.34
N ASP A 298 -29.06 20.82 -7.47
CA ASP A 298 -30.18 21.29 -8.29
C ASP A 298 -31.53 21.25 -7.56
N LEU A 299 -31.73 20.27 -6.68
CA LEU A 299 -32.96 20.10 -5.90
C LEU A 299 -33.08 21.11 -4.75
N VAL A 300 -31.97 21.65 -4.26
CA VAL A 300 -31.92 22.47 -3.04
C VAL A 300 -31.42 23.90 -3.28
N ARG A 301 -31.15 24.30 -4.53
CA ARG A 301 -30.58 25.62 -4.88
C ARG A 301 -31.44 26.79 -4.37
N GLY A 302 -32.75 26.67 -4.31
CA GLY A 302 -33.67 27.70 -3.87
C GLY A 302 -34.30 27.45 -2.50
N CYS A 303 -33.77 26.54 -1.67
CA CYS A 303 -34.35 26.23 -0.37
C CYS A 303 -33.98 27.30 0.68
N ASP A 304 -34.77 27.37 1.75
CA ASP A 304 -34.55 28.30 2.88
C ASP A 304 -33.39 27.88 3.79
N PHE A 305 -32.81 26.68 3.60
CA PHE A 305 -31.69 26.20 4.35
C PHE A 305 -30.38 26.77 3.78
N LYS A 306 -29.93 27.88 4.31
CA LYS A 306 -28.71 28.61 3.83
C LYS A 306 -27.46 27.73 3.70
N VAL A 307 -27.34 26.70 4.55
CA VAL A 307 -26.22 25.74 4.50
C VAL A 307 -26.22 24.97 3.18
N PHE A 308 -27.38 24.69 2.58
CA PHE A 308 -27.48 24.03 1.28
C PHE A 308 -27.54 25.06 0.13
N ALA A 309 -28.32 26.11 0.29
CA ALA A 309 -28.57 27.08 -0.78
C ALA A 309 -27.26 27.79 -1.23
N GLY A 310 -26.36 28.13 -0.29
CA GLY A 310 -25.09 28.77 -0.59
C GLY A 310 -24.20 27.89 -1.48
N PRO A 311 -23.77 26.72 -1.04
CA PRO A 311 -22.97 25.81 -1.87
C PRO A 311 -23.67 25.34 -3.15
N ALA A 312 -25.00 25.22 -3.16
CA ALA A 312 -25.76 24.87 -4.36
C ALA A 312 -25.75 25.94 -5.43
N ALA A 313 -25.55 27.21 -5.05
CA ALA A 313 -25.43 28.35 -5.97
C ALA A 313 -23.99 28.64 -6.40
N ASP A 314 -22.99 28.18 -5.64
CA ASP A 314 -21.57 28.40 -5.92
C ASP A 314 -21.06 27.35 -6.95
N PRO A 315 -20.46 27.77 -8.08
CA PRO A 315 -19.86 26.86 -9.05
C PRO A 315 -18.76 25.95 -8.47
N LYS A 316 -18.13 26.35 -7.36
CA LYS A 316 -17.12 25.56 -6.63
C LYS A 316 -17.71 24.79 -5.45
N GLY A 317 -19.01 24.98 -5.18
CA GLY A 317 -19.75 24.31 -4.12
C GLY A 317 -20.28 22.95 -4.56
N ARG A 318 -20.60 22.12 -3.57
CA ARG A 318 -21.22 20.83 -3.77
C ARG A 318 -22.25 20.56 -2.67
N VAL A 319 -23.40 20.03 -3.04
CA VAL A 319 -24.38 19.51 -2.08
C VAL A 319 -24.70 18.07 -2.44
N THR A 320 -24.42 17.17 -1.53
CA THR A 320 -24.42 15.72 -1.80
C THR A 320 -25.09 14.96 -0.67
N ALA A 321 -25.83 13.92 -1.03
CA ALA A 321 -26.47 12.97 -0.14
C ALA A 321 -25.70 11.65 -0.10
N LEU A 322 -25.64 11.01 1.07
CA LEU A 322 -25.14 9.66 1.28
C LEU A 322 -26.23 8.82 1.96
N ARG A 323 -26.85 7.94 1.20
CA ARG A 323 -27.84 7.00 1.74
C ARG A 323 -27.15 5.87 2.49
N VAL A 324 -27.64 5.58 3.70
CA VAL A 324 -27.19 4.45 4.53
C VAL A 324 -28.38 3.50 4.72
N PRO A 325 -28.37 2.33 4.04
CA PRO A 325 -29.44 1.33 4.19
C PRO A 325 -29.60 0.90 5.65
N GLN A 326 -30.87 0.89 6.13
CA GLN A 326 -31.21 0.54 7.51
C GLN A 326 -30.47 1.38 8.59
N GLY A 327 -29.96 2.56 8.20
CA GLY A 327 -29.26 3.49 9.10
C GLY A 327 -30.18 4.25 10.06
N GLY A 328 -31.49 4.20 9.87
CA GLY A 328 -32.47 4.83 10.77
C GLY A 328 -32.38 4.35 12.22
N ARG A 329 -31.83 3.15 12.45
CA ARG A 329 -31.56 2.58 13.78
C ARG A 329 -30.42 3.25 14.54
N LEU A 330 -29.57 4.04 13.87
CA LEU A 330 -28.45 4.72 14.51
C LEU A 330 -28.98 5.68 15.58
N SER A 331 -28.37 5.60 16.76
CA SER A 331 -28.66 6.48 17.87
C SER A 331 -28.17 7.91 17.58
N ARG A 332 -28.68 8.87 18.33
CA ARG A 332 -28.21 10.25 18.25
C ARG A 332 -26.71 10.37 18.53
N LYS A 333 -26.22 9.61 19.51
CA LYS A 333 -24.80 9.61 19.87
C LYS A 333 -23.92 9.13 18.70
N GLU A 334 -24.30 8.05 18.02
CA GLU A 334 -23.54 7.55 16.86
C GLU A 334 -23.53 8.58 15.71
N ILE A 335 -24.64 9.29 15.49
CA ILE A 335 -24.72 10.38 14.50
C ILE A 335 -23.84 11.57 14.92
N ASP A 336 -23.82 11.92 16.21
CA ASP A 336 -22.95 12.96 16.75
C ASP A 336 -21.46 12.57 16.62
N ASP A 337 -21.12 11.29 16.84
CA ASP A 337 -19.78 10.75 16.63
C ASP A 337 -19.34 10.84 15.13
N TYR A 338 -20.25 10.56 14.18
CA TYR A 338 -19.99 10.77 12.75
C TYR A 338 -19.83 12.25 12.41
N THR A 339 -20.59 13.13 13.05
CA THR A 339 -20.43 14.59 12.88
C THR A 339 -19.04 15.05 13.33
N ALA A 340 -18.57 14.57 14.49
CA ALA A 340 -17.21 14.83 14.95
C ALA A 340 -16.13 14.21 14.04
N TYR A 341 -16.41 13.07 13.43
CA TYR A 341 -15.51 12.41 12.49
C TYR A 341 -15.32 13.24 11.21
N VAL A 342 -16.42 13.70 10.58
CA VAL A 342 -16.33 14.50 9.33
C VAL A 342 -15.73 15.88 9.55
N ALA A 343 -15.81 16.43 10.76
CA ALA A 343 -15.17 17.71 11.11
C ALA A 343 -13.65 17.69 10.91
N ARG A 344 -13.02 16.53 11.04
CA ARG A 344 -11.57 16.34 10.77
C ARG A 344 -11.18 16.62 9.31
N PHE A 345 -12.16 16.55 8.40
CA PHE A 345 -12.02 16.80 6.97
C PHE A 345 -12.53 18.19 6.56
N GLY A 346 -12.77 19.08 7.53
CA GLY A 346 -13.19 20.45 7.31
C GLY A 346 -14.71 20.67 7.22
N ALA A 347 -15.52 19.63 7.35
CA ALA A 347 -16.98 19.78 7.37
C ALA A 347 -17.44 20.53 8.64
N LYS A 348 -18.31 21.53 8.48
CA LYS A 348 -18.83 22.36 9.59
C LYS A 348 -19.99 21.70 10.32
N GLY A 349 -20.52 20.60 9.79
CA GLY A 349 -21.63 19.83 10.34
C GLY A 349 -22.01 18.68 9.43
N LEU A 350 -22.93 17.85 9.91
CA LEU A 350 -23.45 16.69 9.17
C LEU A 350 -24.97 16.67 9.33
N ALA A 351 -25.67 17.24 8.36
CA ALA A 351 -27.12 17.17 8.33
C ALA A 351 -27.57 15.74 7.97
N TYR A 352 -28.73 15.32 8.47
CA TYR A 352 -29.28 14.01 8.18
C TYR A 352 -30.82 13.99 8.16
N VAL A 353 -31.37 12.98 7.49
CA VAL A 353 -32.80 12.65 7.48
C VAL A 353 -32.96 11.15 7.77
N LYS A 354 -33.70 10.78 8.78
CA LYS A 354 -34.17 9.41 8.99
C LYS A 354 -35.44 9.18 8.17
N VAL A 355 -35.46 8.09 7.44
CA VAL A 355 -36.58 7.70 6.57
C VAL A 355 -37.36 6.59 7.28
N ASN A 356 -38.45 6.97 7.96
CA ASN A 356 -39.26 5.99 8.67
C ASN A 356 -40.29 5.32 7.75
N GLU A 357 -40.96 6.12 6.88
CA GLU A 357 -42.01 5.63 5.98
C GLU A 357 -42.10 6.53 4.74
N THR A 358 -41.54 6.07 3.62
CA THR A 358 -41.45 6.84 2.37
C THR A 358 -42.81 7.20 1.79
N ALA A 359 -43.82 6.32 1.94
CA ALA A 359 -45.18 6.51 1.41
C ALA A 359 -45.90 7.72 2.02
N LYS A 360 -45.49 8.17 3.22
CA LYS A 360 -46.07 9.35 3.90
C LYS A 360 -45.38 10.66 3.53
N GLY A 361 -44.42 10.64 2.60
CA GLY A 361 -43.67 11.83 2.22
C GLY A 361 -43.01 12.49 3.45
N ARG A 362 -43.16 13.81 3.60
CA ARG A 362 -42.59 14.58 4.73
C ARG A 362 -42.93 14.02 6.11
N GLU A 363 -44.18 13.56 6.32
CA GLU A 363 -44.62 13.04 7.63
C GLU A 363 -43.95 11.72 8.00
N GLY A 364 -43.50 10.97 7.02
CA GLY A 364 -42.73 9.73 7.22
C GLY A 364 -41.25 9.94 7.47
N LEU A 365 -40.79 11.19 7.55
CA LEU A 365 -39.37 11.52 7.73
C LEU A 365 -39.14 12.22 9.08
N GLN A 366 -37.93 12.07 9.60
CA GLN A 366 -37.52 12.71 10.85
C GLN A 366 -36.17 13.45 10.67
N SER A 367 -36.24 14.80 10.73
CA SER A 367 -35.05 15.65 10.70
C SER A 367 -35.39 17.10 11.03
N PRO A 368 -34.49 17.86 11.67
CA PRO A 368 -34.67 19.30 11.91
C PRO A 368 -34.59 20.13 10.63
N ILE A 369 -34.02 19.63 9.52
CA ILE A 369 -33.87 20.40 8.27
C ILE A 369 -35.11 20.35 7.36
N LEU A 370 -36.04 19.44 7.62
CA LEU A 370 -37.22 19.25 6.76
C LEU A 370 -38.05 20.52 6.59
N LYS A 371 -38.15 21.35 7.63
CA LYS A 371 -38.93 22.62 7.60
C LYS A 371 -38.38 23.64 6.60
N PHE A 372 -37.16 23.48 6.11
CA PHE A 372 -36.50 24.37 5.16
C PHE A 372 -36.52 23.83 3.72
N LEU A 373 -36.97 22.59 3.51
CA LEU A 373 -37.03 21.94 2.21
C LEU A 373 -38.47 21.92 1.69
N SER A 374 -38.64 22.12 0.40
CA SER A 374 -39.97 21.93 -0.24
C SER A 374 -40.30 20.45 -0.37
N ASP A 375 -41.60 20.11 -0.52
CA ASP A 375 -42.03 18.72 -0.74
C ASP A 375 -41.44 18.16 -2.04
N ALA A 376 -41.31 19.00 -3.07
CA ALA A 376 -40.67 18.61 -4.33
C ALA A 376 -39.19 18.27 -4.13
N ALA A 377 -38.44 19.06 -3.33
CA ALA A 377 -37.05 18.75 -3.01
C ALA A 377 -36.91 17.45 -2.21
N ILE A 378 -37.81 17.24 -1.22
CA ILE A 378 -37.85 16.01 -0.44
C ILE A 378 -38.09 14.79 -1.34
N ALA A 379 -39.14 14.85 -2.18
CA ALA A 379 -39.48 13.77 -3.11
C ALA A 379 -38.31 13.47 -4.07
N GLY A 380 -37.68 14.50 -4.65
CA GLY A 380 -36.55 14.36 -5.53
C GLY A 380 -35.32 13.76 -4.83
N ILE A 381 -35.05 14.11 -3.56
CA ILE A 381 -33.96 13.50 -2.76
C ILE A 381 -34.25 12.02 -2.53
N LEU A 382 -35.45 11.65 -2.08
CA LEU A 382 -35.81 10.24 -1.85
C LEU A 382 -35.70 9.41 -3.12
N GLU A 383 -36.24 9.91 -4.24
CA GLU A 383 -36.18 9.25 -5.54
C GLU A 383 -34.71 9.06 -6.01
N ARG A 384 -33.93 10.15 -6.01
CA ARG A 384 -32.55 10.13 -6.53
C ARG A 384 -31.63 9.27 -5.70
N THR A 385 -31.81 9.24 -4.37
CA THR A 385 -31.02 8.37 -3.47
C THR A 385 -31.53 6.94 -3.43
N GLY A 386 -32.74 6.67 -3.95
CA GLY A 386 -33.41 5.38 -3.84
C GLY A 386 -33.67 5.00 -2.38
N ALA A 387 -33.94 5.99 -1.51
CA ALA A 387 -34.12 5.74 -0.09
C ALA A 387 -35.41 4.93 0.18
N ALA A 388 -35.30 4.00 1.12
CA ALA A 388 -36.34 3.09 1.56
C ALA A 388 -36.62 3.26 3.05
N ASP A 389 -37.73 2.66 3.51
CA ASP A 389 -38.13 2.68 4.91
C ASP A 389 -37.01 2.06 5.79
N GLY A 390 -36.67 2.75 6.86
CA GLY A 390 -35.58 2.38 7.78
C GLY A 390 -34.23 2.96 7.43
N ASP A 391 -34.09 3.67 6.31
CA ASP A 391 -32.80 4.25 5.89
C ASP A 391 -32.46 5.55 6.65
N LEU A 392 -31.21 5.94 6.54
CA LEU A 392 -30.70 7.25 6.93
C LEU A 392 -30.01 7.89 5.73
N ILE A 393 -30.23 9.18 5.53
CA ILE A 393 -29.50 9.97 4.53
C ILE A 393 -28.70 11.02 5.24
N PHE A 394 -27.36 10.99 5.07
CA PHE A 394 -26.46 12.08 5.46
C PHE A 394 -26.28 13.07 4.32
N PHE A 395 -25.97 14.32 4.66
CA PHE A 395 -25.73 15.38 3.68
C PHE A 395 -24.43 16.12 3.97
N GLY A 396 -23.69 16.40 2.89
CA GLY A 396 -22.56 17.31 2.88
C GLY A 396 -22.85 18.51 2.00
N ALA A 397 -22.50 19.70 2.47
CA ALA A 397 -22.69 20.96 1.74
C ALA A 397 -21.57 21.94 2.12
N ASP A 398 -20.65 22.16 1.22
CA ASP A 398 -19.51 23.08 1.33
C ASP A 398 -18.82 23.20 -0.04
N SER A 399 -17.56 23.60 -0.11
CA SER A 399 -16.75 23.45 -1.32
C SER A 399 -16.67 21.98 -1.77
N ALA A 400 -16.57 21.73 -3.06
CA ALA A 400 -16.53 20.37 -3.61
C ALA A 400 -15.44 19.50 -2.96
N LYS A 401 -14.28 20.08 -2.64
CA LYS A 401 -13.19 19.39 -1.96
C LYS A 401 -13.59 18.92 -0.56
N VAL A 402 -14.10 19.81 0.28
CA VAL A 402 -14.52 19.48 1.65
C VAL A 402 -15.61 18.41 1.66
N VAL A 403 -16.61 18.52 0.77
CA VAL A 403 -17.69 17.54 0.67
C VAL A 403 -17.16 16.17 0.25
N SER A 404 -16.28 16.12 -0.75
CA SER A 404 -15.67 14.87 -1.22
C SER A 404 -14.82 14.21 -0.12
N ASP A 405 -13.92 14.96 0.51
CA ASP A 405 -13.05 14.45 1.58
C ASP A 405 -13.88 13.94 2.78
N ALA A 406 -14.87 14.73 3.23
CA ALA A 406 -15.68 14.40 4.40
C ALA A 406 -16.65 13.22 4.15
N LEU A 407 -17.45 13.26 3.08
CA LEU A 407 -18.39 12.19 2.80
C LEU A 407 -17.74 10.94 2.22
N GLY A 408 -16.63 11.07 1.50
CA GLY A 408 -15.82 9.94 1.06
C GLY A 408 -15.25 9.16 2.25
N ALA A 409 -14.72 9.86 3.26
CA ALA A 409 -14.26 9.24 4.50
C ALA A 409 -15.42 8.67 5.32
N LEU A 410 -16.53 9.40 5.44
CA LEU A 410 -17.74 8.93 6.16
C LEU A 410 -18.29 7.65 5.55
N ARG A 411 -18.35 7.57 4.22
CA ARG A 411 -18.78 6.39 3.48
C ARG A 411 -18.05 5.12 3.92
N LEU A 412 -16.72 5.19 4.01
CA LEU A 412 -15.88 4.06 4.44
C LEU A 412 -16.12 3.74 5.92
N LYS A 413 -16.13 4.76 6.77
CA LYS A 413 -16.36 4.60 8.22
C LYS A 413 -17.69 3.94 8.52
N VAL A 414 -18.78 4.42 7.90
CA VAL A 414 -20.13 3.83 8.06
C VAL A 414 -20.16 2.42 7.49
N GLY A 415 -19.51 2.18 6.35
CA GLY A 415 -19.39 0.85 5.76
C GLY A 415 -18.74 -0.18 6.68
N GLU A 416 -17.69 0.20 7.38
CA GLU A 416 -17.00 -0.63 8.37
C GLU A 416 -17.86 -0.85 9.62
N ASP A 417 -18.36 0.22 10.23
CA ASP A 417 -19.12 0.17 11.48
C ASP A 417 -20.42 -0.65 11.36
N LEU A 418 -21.08 -0.56 10.21
CA LEU A 418 -22.30 -1.30 9.93
C LEU A 418 -22.05 -2.66 9.24
N LYS A 419 -20.77 -3.05 9.04
CA LYS A 419 -20.36 -4.31 8.41
C LYS A 419 -20.92 -4.47 6.99
N LEU A 420 -20.93 -3.39 6.23
CA LEU A 420 -21.39 -3.38 4.84
C LEU A 420 -20.28 -3.70 3.84
N VAL A 421 -19.04 -3.85 4.29
CA VAL A 421 -17.89 -4.15 3.43
C VAL A 421 -18.02 -5.57 2.88
N ALA A 422 -18.20 -5.68 1.56
CA ALA A 422 -18.24 -6.98 0.90
C ALA A 422 -16.86 -7.67 0.93
N PRO A 423 -16.82 -9.00 1.06
CA PRO A 423 -15.56 -9.74 0.99
C PRO A 423 -14.97 -9.76 -0.41
N GLY A 424 -13.69 -10.12 -0.50
CA GLY A 424 -12.98 -10.35 -1.77
C GLY A 424 -12.24 -9.13 -2.29
N TRP A 425 -11.87 -9.21 -3.56
CA TRP A 425 -11.00 -8.26 -4.23
C TRP A 425 -11.77 -7.50 -5.30
N ARG A 426 -11.65 -6.18 -5.32
CA ARG A 426 -12.34 -5.29 -6.25
C ARG A 426 -11.35 -4.32 -6.90
N PRO A 427 -10.49 -4.83 -7.82
CA PRO A 427 -9.60 -3.96 -8.58
C PRO A 427 -10.37 -3.12 -9.59
N LEU A 428 -9.87 -1.92 -9.87
CA LEU A 428 -10.35 -1.07 -10.96
C LEU A 428 -9.22 -0.16 -11.45
N TRP A 429 -9.41 0.36 -12.67
CA TRP A 429 -8.64 1.50 -13.17
C TRP A 429 -9.38 2.79 -12.91
N VAL A 430 -8.67 3.79 -12.40
CA VAL A 430 -9.08 5.19 -12.45
C VAL A 430 -8.28 5.86 -13.55
N VAL A 431 -8.98 6.55 -14.45
CA VAL A 431 -8.41 7.14 -15.68
C VAL A 431 -8.89 8.58 -15.86
N ASP A 432 -8.38 9.27 -16.88
CA ASP A 432 -8.79 10.62 -17.25
C ASP A 432 -8.63 11.61 -16.09
N PHE A 433 -7.47 11.59 -15.46
CA PHE A 433 -7.12 12.54 -14.41
C PHE A 433 -6.98 13.96 -14.97
N PRO A 434 -7.28 15.00 -14.18
CA PRO A 434 -6.85 16.34 -14.51
C PRO A 434 -5.32 16.40 -14.73
N MET A 435 -4.88 17.15 -15.71
CA MET A 435 -3.44 17.32 -15.97
C MET A 435 -2.79 18.19 -14.88
N PHE A 436 -3.51 19.21 -14.44
CA PHE A 436 -3.05 20.21 -13.49
C PHE A 436 -4.06 20.44 -12.36
N GLU A 437 -3.53 20.81 -11.22
CA GLU A 437 -4.27 21.32 -10.07
C GLU A 437 -3.81 22.75 -9.75
N TRP A 438 -4.74 23.64 -9.42
CA TRP A 438 -4.41 25.01 -9.03
C TRP A 438 -3.97 25.06 -7.56
N ASP A 439 -2.70 25.36 -7.34
CA ASP A 439 -2.17 25.64 -6.02
C ASP A 439 -2.51 27.09 -5.62
N SER A 440 -3.45 27.23 -4.69
CA SER A 440 -3.92 28.53 -4.21
C SER A 440 -2.90 29.27 -3.33
N GLU A 441 -1.98 28.57 -2.69
CA GLU A 441 -0.93 29.15 -1.87
C GLU A 441 0.21 29.65 -2.74
N ALA A 442 0.70 28.81 -3.64
CA ALA A 442 1.76 29.16 -4.58
C ALA A 442 1.24 30.00 -5.77
N LYS A 443 -0.08 30.14 -5.94
CA LYS A 443 -0.76 30.87 -7.04
C LYS A 443 -0.26 30.45 -8.43
N ARG A 444 -0.12 29.15 -8.63
CA ARG A 444 0.33 28.54 -9.89
C ARG A 444 -0.32 27.19 -10.13
N TRP A 445 -0.21 26.69 -11.34
CA TRP A 445 -0.55 25.30 -11.66
C TRP A 445 0.52 24.36 -11.11
N ALA A 446 0.09 23.24 -10.55
CA ALA A 446 0.92 22.10 -10.17
C ALA A 446 0.52 20.89 -11.03
N ALA A 447 1.47 20.04 -11.37
CA ALA A 447 1.13 18.79 -12.06
C ALA A 447 0.43 17.84 -11.08
N MET A 448 -0.67 17.22 -11.53
CA MET A 448 -1.41 16.24 -10.72
C MET A 448 -0.56 14.98 -10.45
N HIS A 449 0.20 14.52 -11.44
CA HIS A 449 1.13 13.39 -11.34
C HIS A 449 2.58 13.88 -11.37
N HIS A 450 3.15 14.06 -12.56
CA HIS A 450 4.50 14.57 -12.75
C HIS A 450 4.62 15.38 -14.07
N PRO A 451 5.65 16.23 -14.21
CA PRO A 451 5.77 17.14 -15.36
C PRO A 451 5.95 16.44 -16.73
N PHE A 452 6.25 15.16 -16.76
CA PHE A 452 6.48 14.39 -17.99
C PHE A 452 5.23 13.65 -18.47
N THR A 453 4.11 13.75 -17.76
CA THR A 453 2.82 13.14 -18.14
C THR A 453 2.28 13.80 -19.40
N SER A 454 1.85 12.99 -20.37
CA SER A 454 1.25 13.48 -21.62
C SER A 454 -0.21 13.92 -21.40
N PRO A 455 -0.61 15.11 -21.88
CA PRO A 455 -2.02 15.45 -21.96
C PRO A 455 -2.73 14.61 -23.02
N VAL A 456 -4.06 14.51 -22.92
CA VAL A 456 -4.90 13.88 -23.94
C VAL A 456 -4.87 14.70 -25.23
N ASN A 457 -5.03 16.02 -25.12
CA ASN A 457 -4.85 16.94 -26.24
C ASN A 457 -3.39 17.37 -26.35
N LEU A 458 -2.74 17.07 -27.46
CA LEU A 458 -1.31 17.31 -27.70
C LEU A 458 -1.02 18.71 -28.26
N ASP A 459 -2.04 19.56 -28.46
CA ASP A 459 -1.85 20.94 -28.95
C ASP A 459 -1.40 21.86 -27.78
N PRO A 460 -0.16 22.40 -27.81
CA PRO A 460 0.33 23.29 -26.78
C PRO A 460 -0.49 24.58 -26.61
N ALA A 461 -1.06 25.11 -27.70
CA ALA A 461 -1.87 26.30 -27.66
C ALA A 461 -3.20 26.10 -26.95
N ALA A 462 -3.88 24.97 -27.24
CA ALA A 462 -5.10 24.59 -26.53
C ALA A 462 -4.84 24.31 -25.04
N LEU A 463 -3.72 23.66 -24.73
CA LEU A 463 -3.31 23.40 -23.35
C LEU A 463 -3.10 24.68 -22.55
N SER A 464 -2.43 25.66 -23.16
CA SER A 464 -2.16 26.97 -22.54
C SER A 464 -3.42 27.82 -22.38
N ALA A 465 -4.40 27.68 -23.28
CA ALA A 465 -5.64 28.44 -23.25
C ALA A 465 -6.59 27.99 -22.10
N ALA A 466 -6.63 26.70 -21.78
CA ALA A 466 -7.53 26.13 -20.78
C ALA A 466 -6.86 25.03 -19.94
N PRO A 467 -5.80 25.35 -19.16
CA PRO A 467 -5.05 24.34 -18.39
C PRO A 467 -5.90 23.61 -17.34
N GLY A 468 -6.91 24.28 -16.77
CA GLY A 468 -7.84 23.68 -15.79
C GLY A 468 -8.79 22.63 -16.37
N GLU A 469 -8.96 22.58 -17.70
CA GLU A 469 -9.82 21.59 -18.39
C GLU A 469 -9.00 20.44 -19.00
N ALA A 470 -7.67 20.56 -18.95
CA ALA A 470 -6.77 19.57 -19.55
C ALA A 470 -6.80 18.25 -18.80
N LEU A 471 -7.03 17.15 -19.53
CA LEU A 471 -6.94 15.79 -19.02
C LEU A 471 -5.59 15.17 -19.38
N ALA A 472 -5.08 14.36 -18.46
CA ALA A 472 -3.85 13.61 -18.61
C ALA A 472 -4.11 12.17 -19.12
N LYS A 473 -3.18 11.63 -19.91
CA LYS A 473 -3.09 10.20 -20.18
C LYS A 473 -2.47 9.47 -18.98
N ALA A 474 -3.08 9.64 -17.82
CA ALA A 474 -2.68 9.04 -16.56
C ALA A 474 -3.73 8.02 -16.10
N TYR A 475 -3.25 7.01 -15.40
CA TYR A 475 -4.06 5.89 -14.95
C TYR A 475 -3.51 5.30 -13.66
N ASP A 476 -4.39 5.06 -12.68
CA ASP A 476 -4.07 4.40 -11.43
C ASP A 476 -4.83 3.09 -11.31
N MET A 477 -4.14 2.04 -10.89
CA MET A 477 -4.78 0.80 -10.49
C MET A 477 -5.08 0.86 -9.00
N VAL A 478 -6.36 0.74 -8.69
CA VAL A 478 -6.89 0.78 -7.33
C VAL A 478 -7.35 -0.62 -6.93
N LEU A 479 -7.03 -1.03 -5.72
CA LEU A 479 -7.44 -2.32 -5.15
C LEU A 479 -7.98 -2.09 -3.74
N ASN A 480 -9.28 -2.36 -3.52
CA ASN A 480 -9.90 -2.29 -2.19
C ASN A 480 -9.63 -0.94 -1.47
N GLY A 481 -9.80 0.17 -2.17
CA GLY A 481 -9.60 1.51 -1.59
C GLY A 481 -8.15 1.99 -1.50
N SER A 482 -7.21 1.24 -2.08
CA SER A 482 -5.80 1.60 -2.11
C SER A 482 -5.30 1.68 -3.55
N GLU A 483 -4.65 2.75 -3.91
CA GLU A 483 -3.84 2.84 -5.13
C GLU A 483 -2.65 1.89 -4.98
N ILE A 484 -2.59 0.85 -5.80
CA ILE A 484 -1.49 -0.12 -5.82
C ILE A 484 -0.44 0.18 -6.87
N GLY A 485 -0.79 0.97 -7.88
CA GLY A 485 0.13 1.42 -8.92
C GLY A 485 -0.42 2.58 -9.70
N GLY A 486 0.44 3.53 -10.05
CA GLY A 486 0.12 4.70 -10.85
C GLY A 486 1.06 4.83 -12.05
N GLY A 487 0.51 5.28 -13.17
CA GLY A 487 1.26 5.42 -14.41
C GLY A 487 0.70 6.45 -15.37
N SER A 488 1.42 6.67 -16.45
CA SER A 488 0.99 7.55 -17.54
C SER A 488 1.71 7.25 -18.85
N VAL A 489 1.14 7.73 -19.94
CA VAL A 489 1.90 7.95 -21.18
C VAL A 489 2.73 9.22 -21.00
N ARG A 490 3.96 9.25 -21.54
CA ARG A 490 4.90 10.36 -21.35
C ARG A 490 4.89 11.31 -22.54
N ILE A 491 5.27 12.56 -22.28
CA ILE A 491 5.58 13.49 -23.35
C ILE A 491 6.91 13.06 -23.98
N HIS A 492 6.94 12.91 -25.30
CA HIS A 492 8.15 12.58 -26.06
C HIS A 492 8.57 13.69 -27.04
N GLY A 493 7.75 14.74 -27.19
CA GLY A 493 8.02 15.91 -28.01
C GLY A 493 8.50 17.10 -27.19
N GLN A 494 9.53 17.81 -27.66
CA GLN A 494 10.14 18.93 -26.93
C GLN A 494 9.22 20.15 -26.80
N GLU A 495 8.49 20.49 -27.86
CA GLU A 495 7.60 21.65 -27.88
C GLU A 495 6.50 21.53 -26.79
N LEU A 496 5.84 20.36 -26.76
CA LEU A 496 4.83 20.09 -25.74
C LEU A 496 5.42 20.06 -24.33
N GLN A 497 6.62 19.48 -24.15
CA GLN A 497 7.29 19.44 -22.85
C GLN A 497 7.64 20.84 -22.35
N SER A 498 8.08 21.73 -23.26
CA SER A 498 8.39 23.13 -22.92
C SER A 498 7.13 23.89 -22.49
N ALA A 499 6.01 23.71 -23.20
CA ALA A 499 4.74 24.33 -22.86
C ALA A 499 4.22 23.87 -21.48
N VAL A 500 4.37 22.57 -21.15
CA VAL A 500 4.01 22.05 -19.82
C VAL A 500 4.88 22.66 -18.73
N PHE A 501 6.19 22.79 -18.93
CA PHE A 501 7.07 23.43 -17.96
C PHE A 501 6.71 24.91 -17.74
N GLU A 502 6.39 25.63 -18.80
CA GLU A 502 5.97 27.04 -18.71
C GLU A 502 4.69 27.18 -17.88
N LEU A 503 3.68 26.33 -18.12
CA LEU A 503 2.45 26.31 -17.34
C LEU A 503 2.67 26.01 -15.85
N LEU A 504 3.66 25.17 -15.53
CA LEU A 504 4.05 24.85 -14.15
C LEU A 504 4.91 25.94 -13.50
N GLY A 505 5.23 27.01 -14.23
CA GLY A 505 6.09 28.09 -13.77
C GLY A 505 7.56 27.68 -13.64
N ILE A 506 8.00 26.65 -14.37
CA ILE A 506 9.38 26.17 -14.42
C ILE A 506 10.06 26.90 -15.58
N SER A 507 10.99 27.83 -15.27
CA SER A 507 11.73 28.55 -16.29
C SER A 507 12.60 27.62 -17.15
N ALA A 508 12.96 28.07 -18.36
CA ALA A 508 13.86 27.31 -19.25
C ALA A 508 15.22 27.02 -18.57
N GLU A 509 15.73 27.94 -17.78
CA GLU A 509 16.97 27.80 -17.03
C GLU A 509 16.83 26.76 -15.94
N GLU A 510 15.73 26.78 -15.17
CA GLU A 510 15.41 25.80 -14.12
C GLU A 510 15.17 24.42 -14.71
N ALA A 511 14.40 24.31 -15.80
CA ALA A 511 14.18 23.07 -16.52
C ALA A 511 15.51 22.47 -17.02
N ARG A 512 16.40 23.30 -17.55
CA ARG A 512 17.74 22.89 -17.98
C ARG A 512 18.61 22.42 -16.82
N ALA A 513 18.56 23.14 -15.70
CA ALA A 513 19.32 22.76 -14.49
C ALA A 513 18.86 21.42 -13.89
N LYS A 514 17.56 21.19 -13.84
CA LYS A 514 16.95 19.99 -13.22
C LYS A 514 16.89 18.80 -14.16
N PHE A 515 16.48 19.00 -15.41
CA PHE A 515 16.10 17.96 -16.38
C PHE A 515 16.86 18.03 -17.71
N GLY A 516 17.93 18.85 -17.80
CA GLY A 516 18.64 19.11 -19.05
C GLY A 516 19.08 17.86 -19.79
N PHE A 517 19.52 16.84 -19.07
CA PHE A 517 19.92 15.55 -19.63
C PHE A 517 18.76 14.78 -20.30
N LEU A 518 17.55 14.83 -19.74
CA LEU A 518 16.35 14.24 -20.37
C LEU A 518 15.91 15.08 -21.57
N LEU A 519 15.86 16.42 -21.42
CA LEU A 519 15.52 17.33 -22.51
C LEU A 519 16.46 17.19 -23.71
N ASP A 520 17.74 16.96 -23.46
CA ASP A 520 18.70 16.67 -24.52
C ASP A 520 18.47 15.30 -25.16
N ALA A 521 18.17 14.29 -24.36
CA ALA A 521 17.89 12.94 -24.86
C ALA A 521 16.62 12.92 -25.77
N LEU A 522 15.58 13.66 -25.42
CA LEU A 522 14.37 13.80 -26.25
C LEU A 522 14.66 14.31 -27.66
N LYS A 523 15.79 15.02 -27.90
CA LYS A 523 16.21 15.52 -29.22
C LYS A 523 16.68 14.41 -30.17
N PHE A 524 17.02 13.25 -29.64
CA PHE A 524 17.64 12.18 -30.40
C PHE A 524 16.64 11.07 -30.76
N GLY A 525 15.38 11.43 -31.03
CA GLY A 525 14.38 10.47 -31.50
C GLY A 525 13.77 9.63 -30.39
N ALA A 526 13.22 10.29 -29.38
CA ALA A 526 12.47 9.61 -28.33
C ALA A 526 11.20 8.94 -28.90
N PRO A 527 10.98 7.65 -28.65
CA PRO A 527 9.75 6.97 -29.07
C PRO A 527 8.57 7.45 -28.21
N PRO A 528 7.31 7.30 -28.68
CA PRO A 528 6.17 7.30 -27.78
C PRO A 528 6.36 6.22 -26.71
N HIS A 529 6.22 6.59 -25.44
CA HIS A 529 6.45 5.66 -24.33
C HIS A 529 5.55 5.97 -23.13
N GLY A 530 5.36 4.98 -22.29
CA GLY A 530 4.57 5.08 -21.08
C GLY A 530 4.84 3.91 -20.15
N GLY A 531 4.44 4.04 -18.92
CA GLY A 531 4.71 3.02 -17.92
C GLY A 531 3.92 3.21 -16.63
N ILE A 532 4.22 2.37 -15.67
CA ILE A 532 3.56 2.34 -14.37
C ILE A 532 4.57 1.94 -13.29
N ALA A 533 4.31 2.37 -12.04
CA ALA A 533 5.02 1.91 -10.87
C ALA A 533 4.04 1.30 -9.88
N PHE A 534 4.25 0.05 -9.49
CA PHE A 534 3.47 -0.61 -8.43
C PHE A 534 4.21 -0.53 -7.10
N GLY A 535 3.51 -0.10 -6.05
CA GLY A 535 4.02 -0.16 -4.67
C GLY A 535 4.04 -1.60 -4.16
N LEU A 536 5.19 -2.29 -4.28
CA LEU A 536 5.32 -3.70 -3.90
C LEU A 536 4.99 -3.95 -2.43
N ASP A 537 5.41 -3.04 -1.55
CA ASP A 537 5.14 -3.16 -0.11
C ASP A 537 3.63 -3.05 0.19
N ARG A 538 2.94 -2.11 -0.47
CA ARG A 538 1.50 -1.92 -0.34
C ARG A 538 0.72 -3.13 -0.88
N LEU A 539 1.10 -3.62 -2.04
CA LEU A 539 0.47 -4.81 -2.62
C LEU A 539 0.67 -6.05 -1.73
N ALA A 540 1.90 -6.26 -1.23
CA ALA A 540 2.20 -7.35 -0.31
C ALA A 540 1.42 -7.21 1.02
N MET A 541 1.27 -6.00 1.55
CA MET A 541 0.46 -5.71 2.74
C MET A 541 -1.01 -6.10 2.53
N LEU A 542 -1.62 -5.68 1.41
CA LEU A 542 -3.00 -6.01 1.09
C LEU A 542 -3.19 -7.51 0.92
N MET A 543 -2.33 -8.17 0.14
CA MET A 543 -2.41 -9.62 -0.11
C MET A 543 -2.16 -10.46 1.16
N ALA A 544 -1.39 -9.93 2.13
CA ALA A 544 -1.14 -10.54 3.43
C ALA A 544 -2.25 -10.26 4.46
N GLY A 545 -3.21 -9.38 4.15
CA GLY A 545 -4.19 -8.90 5.12
C GLY A 545 -3.56 -8.15 6.30
N ALA A 546 -2.39 -7.54 6.11
CA ALA A 546 -1.67 -6.81 7.16
C ALA A 546 -2.14 -5.35 7.26
N GLY A 547 -2.08 -4.78 8.47
CA GLY A 547 -2.50 -3.40 8.71
C GLY A 547 -1.43 -2.34 8.43
N SER A 548 -0.18 -2.75 8.20
CA SER A 548 0.95 -1.86 7.94
C SER A 548 1.97 -2.49 6.99
N ILE A 549 2.57 -1.66 6.13
CA ILE A 549 3.69 -2.13 5.28
C ILE A 549 4.92 -2.58 6.10
N ARG A 550 5.06 -2.11 7.33
CA ARG A 550 6.13 -2.57 8.25
C ARG A 550 6.03 -4.06 8.58
N ASP A 551 4.86 -4.65 8.44
CA ASP A 551 4.64 -6.08 8.67
C ASP A 551 5.08 -6.98 7.48
N VAL A 552 5.29 -6.39 6.31
CA VAL A 552 5.75 -7.11 5.10
C VAL A 552 7.15 -6.68 4.64
N ILE A 553 7.83 -5.86 5.42
CA ILE A 553 9.22 -5.44 5.23
C ILE A 553 10.08 -6.09 6.33
N ALA A 554 11.18 -6.73 5.96
CA ALA A 554 12.03 -7.45 6.93
C ALA A 554 12.57 -6.51 8.02
N PHE A 555 13.13 -5.36 7.65
CA PHE A 555 13.72 -4.37 8.56
C PHE A 555 13.20 -2.96 8.21
N PRO A 556 11.97 -2.63 8.64
CA PRO A 556 11.37 -1.32 8.38
C PRO A 556 11.89 -0.28 9.38
N LYS A 557 11.70 1.00 9.05
CA LYS A 557 11.87 2.10 10.00
C LYS A 557 10.61 2.29 10.85
N THR A 558 10.77 2.89 12.03
CA THR A 558 9.66 3.36 12.87
C THR A 558 8.89 4.49 12.18
N GLN A 559 7.77 4.91 12.78
CA GLN A 559 7.00 6.06 12.30
C GLN A 559 7.79 7.38 12.34
N THR A 560 8.85 7.45 13.14
CA THR A 560 9.78 8.60 13.22
C THR A 560 11.03 8.43 12.36
N ALA A 561 11.00 7.54 11.37
CA ALA A 561 12.10 7.23 10.45
C ALA A 561 13.39 6.74 11.14
N ALA A 562 13.27 6.09 12.31
CA ALA A 562 14.40 5.51 13.03
C ALA A 562 14.44 3.99 12.90
N ASP A 563 15.65 3.43 13.02
CA ASP A 563 15.90 1.99 13.10
C ASP A 563 16.40 1.64 14.51
N PRO A 564 15.54 1.12 15.40
CA PRO A 564 15.93 0.82 16.77
C PRO A 564 16.82 -0.44 16.89
N LEU A 565 16.93 -1.25 15.84
CA LEU A 565 17.83 -2.42 15.81
C LEU A 565 19.27 -1.98 15.57
N MET A 566 19.49 -1.06 14.62
CA MET A 566 20.82 -0.60 14.20
C MET A 566 21.21 0.72 14.86
N ASP A 567 20.33 1.32 15.67
CA ASP A 567 20.49 2.65 16.26
C ASP A 567 20.76 3.72 15.19
N ALA A 568 19.94 3.69 14.11
CA ALA A 568 20.06 4.64 13.01
C ALA A 568 18.81 5.57 12.96
N PRO A 569 18.99 6.87 12.62
CA PRO A 569 20.25 7.55 12.29
C PRO A 569 21.11 7.78 13.52
N THR A 570 22.42 7.79 13.33
CA THR A 570 23.41 7.99 14.40
C THR A 570 24.38 9.14 14.07
N GLU A 571 25.12 9.59 15.06
CA GLU A 571 26.13 10.63 14.89
C GLU A 571 27.32 10.10 14.07
N VAL A 572 27.96 10.99 13.32
CA VAL A 572 29.19 10.71 12.57
C VAL A 572 30.37 11.47 13.20
N SER A 573 31.57 10.91 13.06
CA SER A 573 32.76 11.52 13.64
C SER A 573 33.18 12.80 12.91
N GLU A 574 33.84 13.70 13.63
CA GLU A 574 34.43 14.92 13.05
C GLU A 574 35.46 14.62 11.94
N ALA A 575 36.11 13.47 12.01
CA ALA A 575 37.05 13.03 10.95
C ALA A 575 36.28 12.74 9.65
N GLN A 576 35.16 12.03 9.72
CA GLN A 576 34.27 11.74 8.57
C GLN A 576 33.68 13.03 7.98
N LEU A 577 33.22 13.97 8.84
CA LEU A 577 32.70 15.25 8.39
C LEU A 577 33.77 16.06 7.64
N ARG A 578 35.01 16.08 8.12
CA ARG A 578 36.14 16.74 7.43
C ARG A 578 36.44 16.11 6.07
N GLU A 579 36.45 14.78 5.98
CA GLU A 579 36.65 14.07 4.71
C GLU A 579 35.57 14.37 3.69
N LEU A 580 34.34 14.65 4.16
CA LEU A 580 33.20 15.02 3.33
C LEU A 580 33.13 16.53 3.05
N HIS A 581 34.02 17.33 3.61
CA HIS A 581 34.05 18.80 3.49
C HIS A 581 32.74 19.47 3.96
N ILE A 582 32.08 18.91 4.98
CA ILE A 582 30.82 19.41 5.54
C ILE A 582 30.94 19.73 7.02
N ARG A 583 30.03 20.55 7.53
CA ARG A 583 29.90 20.88 8.93
C ARG A 583 28.43 20.76 9.36
N VAL A 584 28.18 20.07 10.47
CA VAL A 584 26.83 19.97 11.02
C VAL A 584 26.47 21.26 11.76
N ARG A 585 25.31 21.83 11.46
CA ARG A 585 24.69 22.91 12.21
C ARG A 585 23.50 22.35 12.98
N VAL A 586 23.66 22.13 14.26
CA VAL A 586 22.55 21.69 15.14
C VAL A 586 21.71 22.93 15.50
N PRO A 587 20.38 22.92 15.27
CA PRO A 587 19.52 23.98 15.74
C PRO A 587 19.57 24.05 17.30
N PRO A 588 19.42 25.23 17.91
CA PRO A 588 19.34 25.33 19.36
C PRO A 588 18.17 24.45 19.85
N LYS A 589 18.38 23.73 20.97
CA LYS A 589 17.29 23.00 21.61
C LYS A 589 16.21 24.04 21.97
N VAL A 590 15.02 23.85 21.41
CA VAL A 590 13.83 24.59 21.88
C VAL A 590 13.48 23.95 23.21
N GLU A 591 13.72 24.68 24.33
CA GLU A 591 13.32 24.27 25.69
C GLU A 591 11.80 24.26 25.83
#